data_7a8bf41ab0602a32c32687d253d0fd96
#
_entry.id   7a8bf41ab0602a32c32687d253d0fd96
#
_cell.length_a   1.000
_cell.length_b   1.000
_cell.length_c   1.000
_cell.angle_alpha   90.00
_cell.angle_beta   90.00
_cell.angle_gamma   90.00
#
_symmetry.space_group_name_H-M   'P 1'
#
loop_
_entity.id
_entity.type
_entity.pdbx_description
1 polymer ?
#
loop_
_entity_poly.entity_id
_entity_poly.type
_entity_poly.pdbx_seq_one_letter_code
_entity_poly.pdbx_strand_id
1 'polypeptide(L)'
;LYSSAASDVYKRQSAPWSQELITPILLQTSPIEDITADVVHMNGTFIRNDSLYIRMENGIFERFQDKKPDYLVLLGNMAFTLRERILSEWGNIPIVLIGNEDTYAPREYYFTGRPIHISNAITSPLVDLQPQYNFTFIETPYMYKETIDMMVQMLPKMKTIVFAADELYHNQDLDRLIHAYITSKYPNLHYERLIGNERNQNELQAYLLNDEPETGMLFSTWFYERKNLLGFPTLISGDFQLVASSPQPVFALRNAYVGKEGFAGGYFYDRMEVQNALSSALKQIFAGEDARNIPFTYSKKSYPFINYQQLQMDGLDTTLCPKDSVFINKPLTFWQKYQWWIICGVVLILSLLIIALVIYRFQQKKITLLSAHDTLLRNMPISYTQIEVFFDKTGQIADMSYRCGNIIFNDQFTPTTDGSQKNAFSQIEHLTHFMEMVFQEKQTVTFTHYFKQTNSFYEFILCPASQKHTLD
;
A
#
# COMPACT_ATOMS: atom_id res chain seq x y z
N LEU A 1 -7.74 -25.14 -17.45
CA LEU A 1 -8.03 -26.02 -16.32
C LEU A 1 -6.92 -25.89 -15.28
N TYR A 2 -7.26 -25.61 -14.03
CA TYR A 2 -6.30 -25.53 -12.93
C TYR A 2 -6.62 -26.60 -11.90
N SER A 3 -5.60 -27.28 -11.40
CA SER A 3 -5.77 -28.20 -10.30
C SER A 3 -4.81 -27.87 -9.16
N SER A 4 -5.29 -27.93 -7.92
CA SER A 4 -4.49 -27.77 -6.73
C SER A 4 -4.55 -29.03 -5.87
N ALA A 5 -3.42 -29.43 -5.30
CA ALA A 5 -3.31 -30.66 -4.53
C ALA A 5 -3.83 -30.54 -3.10
N ALA A 6 -4.18 -29.35 -2.63
CA ALA A 6 -4.67 -29.15 -1.27
C ALA A 6 -5.84 -28.18 -1.22
N SER A 7 -6.96 -28.58 -0.62
CA SER A 7 -8.06 -27.68 -0.29
C SER A 7 -8.47 -27.85 1.16
N ASP A 8 -8.78 -26.75 1.79
CA ASP A 8 -9.30 -26.73 3.14
C ASP A 8 -10.80 -27.05 3.12
N VAL A 9 -11.20 -28.10 3.85
CA VAL A 9 -12.54 -28.72 3.78
C VAL A 9 -13.67 -27.76 4.21
N TYR A 10 -13.38 -26.78 5.02
CA TYR A 10 -14.43 -25.95 5.63
C TYR A 10 -15.00 -24.82 4.76
N LYS A 11 -14.30 -24.43 3.67
CA LYS A 11 -14.72 -23.27 2.86
C LYS A 11 -14.51 -23.40 1.34
N ARG A 12 -14.21 -24.56 0.78
CA ARG A 12 -13.77 -24.69 -0.62
C ARG A 12 -12.60 -23.76 -0.94
N GLN A 13 -11.70 -23.56 0.01
CA GLN A 13 -10.54 -22.71 -0.18
C GLN A 13 -9.38 -23.57 -0.69
N SER A 14 -8.79 -23.15 -1.78
CA SER A 14 -7.52 -23.70 -2.24
C SER A 14 -6.44 -23.43 -1.19
N ALA A 15 -5.42 -24.28 -1.13
CA ALA A 15 -4.28 -24.05 -0.25
C ALA A 15 -3.67 -22.66 -0.52
N PRO A 16 -3.17 -21.94 0.49
CA PRO A 16 -2.68 -20.58 0.33
C PRO A 16 -1.66 -20.41 -0.80
N TRP A 17 -0.76 -21.38 -0.98
CA TRP A 17 0.25 -21.36 -2.05
C TRP A 17 -0.34 -21.48 -3.45
N SER A 18 -1.43 -22.23 -3.63
CA SER A 18 -2.09 -22.35 -4.93
C SER A 18 -2.92 -21.10 -5.28
N GLN A 19 -3.49 -20.43 -4.29
CA GLN A 19 -4.17 -19.15 -4.49
C GLN A 19 -3.25 -18.06 -5.04
N GLU A 20 -2.01 -18.02 -4.58
CA GLU A 20 -1.00 -17.09 -5.06
C GLU A 20 -0.67 -17.25 -6.55
N LEU A 21 -0.88 -18.45 -7.11
CA LEU A 21 -0.70 -18.75 -8.52
C LEU A 21 -2.00 -18.64 -9.32
N ILE A 22 -3.12 -19.09 -8.76
CA ILE A 22 -4.44 -19.09 -9.42
C ILE A 22 -4.88 -17.64 -9.72
N THR A 23 -4.75 -16.73 -8.77
CA THR A 23 -5.21 -15.34 -8.95
C THR A 23 -4.54 -14.64 -10.14
N PRO A 24 -3.20 -14.66 -10.29
CA PRO A 24 -2.55 -14.10 -11.46
C PRO A 24 -2.98 -14.75 -12.79
N ILE A 25 -3.22 -16.06 -12.80
CA ILE A 25 -3.66 -16.78 -13.99
C ILE A 25 -5.05 -16.29 -14.40
N LEU A 26 -6.00 -16.23 -13.46
CA LEU A 26 -7.35 -15.74 -13.72
C LEU A 26 -7.36 -14.29 -14.19
N LEU A 27 -6.50 -13.43 -13.62
CA LEU A 27 -6.37 -12.04 -14.04
C LEU A 27 -5.76 -11.88 -15.45
N GLN A 28 -4.89 -12.82 -15.85
CA GLN A 28 -4.29 -12.81 -17.19
C GLN A 28 -5.24 -13.36 -18.27
N THR A 29 -6.08 -14.30 -17.92
CA THR A 29 -7.01 -14.95 -18.87
C THR A 29 -8.35 -14.21 -18.98
N SER A 30 -8.81 -13.55 -17.91
CA SER A 30 -10.08 -12.82 -17.87
C SER A 30 -10.27 -11.73 -18.95
N PRO A 31 -9.25 -10.95 -19.37
CA PRO A 31 -9.42 -9.94 -20.40
C PRO A 31 -9.40 -10.49 -21.85
N ILE A 32 -9.16 -11.78 -22.04
CA ILE A 32 -9.13 -12.41 -23.37
C ILE A 32 -10.52 -12.96 -23.66
N GLU A 33 -11.25 -12.38 -24.63
CA GLU A 33 -12.67 -12.65 -24.89
C GLU A 33 -13.01 -14.13 -25.13
N ASP A 34 -12.09 -14.93 -25.67
CA ASP A 34 -12.33 -16.33 -26.02
C ASP A 34 -11.76 -17.34 -25.00
N ILE A 35 -11.23 -16.88 -23.86
CA ILE A 35 -10.64 -17.76 -22.86
C ILE A 35 -11.51 -17.85 -21.61
N THR A 36 -11.96 -19.07 -21.29
CA THR A 36 -12.59 -19.41 -20.01
C THR A 36 -11.66 -20.27 -19.16
N ALA A 37 -11.49 -19.89 -17.89
CA ALA A 37 -10.68 -20.64 -16.94
C ALA A 37 -11.52 -21.32 -15.87
N ASP A 38 -11.42 -22.64 -15.79
CA ASP A 38 -12.05 -23.46 -14.76
C ASP A 38 -11.02 -23.93 -13.72
N VAL A 39 -11.32 -23.76 -12.44
CA VAL A 39 -10.47 -24.25 -11.36
C VAL A 39 -11.04 -25.54 -10.78
N VAL A 40 -10.20 -26.57 -10.72
CA VAL A 40 -10.54 -27.88 -10.15
C VAL A 40 -9.57 -28.26 -9.04
N HIS A 41 -10.10 -28.61 -7.88
CA HIS A 41 -9.32 -29.04 -6.73
C HIS A 41 -9.25 -30.56 -6.67
N MET A 42 -8.04 -31.12 -6.71
CA MET A 42 -7.83 -32.56 -6.60
C MET A 42 -8.02 -33.11 -5.19
N ASN A 43 -7.96 -32.24 -4.17
CA ASN A 43 -8.03 -32.64 -2.76
C ASN A 43 -7.01 -33.74 -2.39
N GLY A 44 -5.78 -33.61 -2.87
CA GLY A 44 -4.72 -34.63 -2.75
C GLY A 44 -4.43 -35.10 -1.34
N THR A 45 -4.60 -34.23 -0.34
CA THR A 45 -4.44 -34.53 1.09
C THR A 45 -5.39 -35.63 1.61
N PHE A 46 -6.50 -35.91 0.90
CA PHE A 46 -7.46 -36.98 1.27
C PHE A 46 -7.21 -38.28 0.52
N ILE A 47 -6.27 -38.32 -0.41
CA ILE A 47 -6.04 -39.49 -1.25
C ILE A 47 -5.06 -40.42 -0.54
N ARG A 48 -5.57 -41.54 -0.01
CA ARG A 48 -4.83 -42.51 0.77
C ARG A 48 -4.64 -43.85 0.06
N ASN A 49 -5.39 -44.09 -0.99
CA ASN A 49 -5.38 -45.35 -1.73
C ASN A 49 -5.89 -45.15 -3.15
N ASP A 50 -5.70 -46.18 -3.96
CA ASP A 50 -6.13 -46.22 -5.36
C ASP A 50 -7.60 -45.95 -5.57
N SER A 51 -8.48 -46.45 -4.70
CA SER A 51 -9.93 -46.25 -4.85
C SER A 51 -10.32 -44.80 -4.73
N LEU A 52 -9.70 -44.04 -3.81
CA LEU A 52 -9.92 -42.60 -3.66
C LEU A 52 -9.30 -41.81 -4.81
N TYR A 53 -8.11 -42.24 -5.28
CA TYR A 53 -7.46 -41.63 -6.44
C TYR A 53 -8.34 -41.81 -7.71
N ILE A 54 -8.78 -43.02 -8.03
CA ILE A 54 -9.62 -43.31 -9.18
C ILE A 54 -10.95 -42.55 -9.12
N ARG A 55 -11.56 -42.42 -7.92
CA ARG A 55 -12.77 -41.63 -7.74
C ARG A 55 -12.53 -40.14 -8.05
N MET A 56 -11.45 -39.56 -7.54
CA MET A 56 -11.06 -38.19 -7.82
C MET A 56 -10.81 -37.98 -9.31
N GLU A 57 -10.02 -38.88 -9.90
CA GLU A 57 -9.69 -38.87 -11.32
C GLU A 57 -10.95 -38.93 -12.19
N ASN A 58 -11.85 -39.89 -11.94
CA ASN A 58 -13.13 -40.03 -12.66
C ASN A 58 -13.95 -38.75 -12.54
N GLY A 59 -14.09 -38.18 -11.35
CA GLY A 59 -14.85 -36.92 -11.14
C GLY A 59 -14.28 -35.74 -11.92
N ILE A 60 -12.97 -35.65 -12.14
CA ILE A 60 -12.35 -34.65 -13.00
C ILE A 60 -12.76 -34.87 -14.47
N PHE A 61 -12.56 -36.08 -14.98
CA PHE A 61 -12.81 -36.37 -16.40
C PHE A 61 -14.30 -36.33 -16.76
N GLU A 62 -15.17 -36.84 -15.89
CA GLU A 62 -16.63 -36.70 -16.04
C GLU A 62 -17.09 -35.24 -16.12
N ARG A 63 -16.49 -34.34 -15.33
CA ARG A 63 -16.83 -32.91 -15.37
C ARG A 63 -16.57 -32.26 -16.73
N PHE A 64 -15.58 -32.75 -17.49
CA PHE A 64 -15.18 -32.19 -18.78
C PHE A 64 -15.49 -33.13 -19.97
N GLN A 65 -16.39 -34.12 -19.79
CA GLN A 65 -16.77 -35.04 -20.86
C GLN A 65 -17.37 -34.32 -22.07
N ASP A 66 -18.17 -33.28 -21.86
CA ASP A 66 -18.85 -32.53 -22.92
C ASP A 66 -17.98 -31.42 -23.53
N LYS A 67 -17.01 -30.90 -22.78
CA LYS A 67 -16.11 -29.85 -23.22
C LYS A 67 -14.70 -30.07 -22.71
N LYS A 68 -13.88 -30.67 -23.56
CA LYS A 68 -12.47 -30.93 -23.24
C LYS A 68 -11.71 -29.62 -23.09
N PRO A 69 -10.74 -29.55 -22.18
CA PRO A 69 -9.86 -28.40 -22.07
C PRO A 69 -8.89 -28.31 -23.26
N ASP A 70 -8.59 -27.11 -23.75
CA ASP A 70 -7.64 -26.88 -24.82
C ASP A 70 -6.19 -26.85 -24.30
N TYR A 71 -5.99 -26.46 -23.03
CA TYR A 71 -4.69 -26.45 -22.33
C TYR A 71 -4.90 -26.58 -20.84
N LEU A 72 -3.82 -26.96 -20.12
CA LEU A 72 -3.85 -27.21 -18.69
C LEU A 72 -2.74 -26.44 -17.96
N VAL A 73 -3.06 -25.95 -16.76
CA VAL A 73 -2.05 -25.59 -15.76
C VAL A 73 -2.22 -26.53 -14.57
N LEU A 74 -1.23 -27.37 -14.32
CA LEU A 74 -1.21 -28.35 -13.24
C LEU A 74 -0.39 -27.78 -12.08
N LEU A 75 -0.99 -27.70 -10.88
CA LEU A 75 -0.33 -27.20 -9.69
C LEU A 75 0.02 -28.35 -8.75
N GLY A 76 1.30 -28.55 -8.54
CA GLY A 76 1.88 -29.63 -7.73
C GLY A 76 2.17 -30.91 -8.53
N ASN A 77 3.27 -31.58 -8.19
CA ASN A 77 3.75 -32.81 -8.89
C ASN A 77 2.71 -33.92 -8.92
N MET A 78 1.88 -34.07 -7.87
CA MET A 78 0.78 -35.02 -7.85
C MET A 78 -0.20 -34.82 -9.00
N ALA A 79 -0.47 -33.59 -9.44
CA ALA A 79 -1.40 -33.32 -10.53
C ALA A 79 -0.92 -33.93 -11.88
N PHE A 80 0.39 -34.09 -12.02
CA PHE A 80 0.98 -34.69 -13.22
C PHE A 80 0.78 -36.19 -13.30
N THR A 81 0.31 -36.87 -12.24
CA THR A 81 -0.07 -38.30 -12.31
C THR A 81 -1.26 -38.54 -13.25
N LEU A 82 -2.05 -37.50 -13.55
CA LEU A 82 -3.18 -37.58 -14.52
C LEU A 82 -2.74 -37.61 -15.98
N ARG A 83 -1.45 -37.42 -16.29
CA ARG A 83 -0.91 -37.24 -17.66
C ARG A 83 -1.31 -38.35 -18.65
N GLU A 84 -1.33 -39.59 -18.24
CA GLU A 84 -1.67 -40.73 -19.10
C GLU A 84 -3.14 -40.69 -19.55
N ARG A 85 -4.02 -40.40 -18.62
CA ARG A 85 -5.44 -40.26 -18.90
C ARG A 85 -5.76 -38.96 -19.67
N ILE A 86 -5.07 -37.87 -19.38
CA ILE A 86 -5.14 -36.65 -20.19
C ILE A 86 -4.80 -36.97 -21.65
N LEU A 87 -3.68 -37.64 -21.88
CA LEU A 87 -3.26 -38.00 -23.23
C LEU A 87 -4.31 -38.90 -23.94
N SER A 88 -4.86 -39.89 -23.23
CA SER A 88 -5.80 -40.85 -23.82
C SER A 88 -7.20 -40.23 -24.10
N GLU A 89 -7.74 -39.37 -23.22
CA GLU A 89 -9.10 -38.84 -23.36
C GLU A 89 -9.16 -37.48 -24.00
N TRP A 90 -8.18 -36.59 -23.70
CA TRP A 90 -8.16 -35.24 -24.22
C TRP A 90 -7.15 -34.98 -25.33
N GLY A 91 -6.23 -35.89 -25.53
CA GLY A 91 -5.16 -35.78 -26.53
C GLY A 91 -3.90 -35.11 -25.97
N ASN A 92 -2.97 -34.80 -26.86
CA ASN A 92 -1.68 -34.23 -26.47
C ASN A 92 -1.75 -32.69 -26.31
N ILE A 93 -2.66 -32.24 -25.44
CA ILE A 93 -2.89 -30.83 -25.18
C ILE A 93 -1.71 -30.19 -24.42
N PRO A 94 -1.45 -28.86 -24.58
CA PRO A 94 -0.35 -28.20 -23.90
C PRO A 94 -0.59 -28.14 -22.37
N ILE A 95 0.44 -28.43 -21.61
CA ILE A 95 0.43 -28.45 -20.13
C ILE A 95 1.54 -27.56 -19.59
N VAL A 96 1.21 -26.68 -18.66
CA VAL A 96 2.19 -26.02 -17.79
C VAL A 96 2.12 -26.67 -16.42
N LEU A 97 3.17 -27.39 -16.05
CA LEU A 97 3.31 -27.99 -14.73
C LEU A 97 4.07 -27.02 -13.81
N ILE A 98 3.50 -26.71 -12.66
CA ILE A 98 4.17 -25.93 -11.60
C ILE A 98 4.33 -26.87 -10.41
N GLY A 99 5.57 -27.13 -10.00
CA GLY A 99 5.86 -28.10 -8.95
C GLY A 99 7.12 -27.76 -8.16
N ASN A 100 7.33 -28.52 -7.11
CA ASN A 100 8.47 -28.29 -6.21
C ASN A 100 9.72 -29.04 -6.66
N GLU A 101 9.58 -30.07 -7.54
CA GLU A 101 10.61 -30.96 -7.94
C GLU A 101 10.51 -31.22 -9.44
N ASP A 102 11.67 -31.30 -10.10
CA ASP A 102 11.79 -31.68 -11.53
C ASP A 102 11.79 -33.20 -11.78
N THR A 103 11.20 -33.91 -10.83
CA THR A 103 11.05 -35.38 -10.89
C THR A 103 9.58 -35.78 -10.85
N TYR A 104 9.30 -36.98 -11.33
CA TYR A 104 7.99 -37.61 -11.21
C TYR A 104 8.11 -38.99 -10.53
N ALA A 105 7.01 -39.38 -9.89
CA ALA A 105 6.91 -40.70 -9.23
C ALA A 105 5.59 -41.37 -9.61
N PRO A 106 5.45 -42.69 -9.35
CA PRO A 106 4.16 -43.38 -9.41
C PRO A 106 3.12 -42.70 -8.50
N ARG A 107 1.83 -42.81 -8.84
CA ARG A 107 0.74 -42.16 -8.09
C ARG A 107 0.68 -42.51 -6.61
N GLU A 108 1.06 -43.75 -6.26
CA GLU A 108 1.09 -44.28 -4.90
C GLU A 108 2.07 -43.51 -3.99
N TYR A 109 3.08 -42.92 -4.57
CA TYR A 109 4.07 -42.07 -3.91
C TYR A 109 3.42 -40.83 -3.27
N TYR A 110 2.36 -40.32 -3.88
CA TYR A 110 1.67 -39.09 -3.44
C TYR A 110 0.52 -39.35 -2.45
N PHE A 111 0.26 -40.64 -2.08
CA PHE A 111 -0.81 -40.97 -1.15
C PHE A 111 -0.46 -40.62 0.28
N THR A 112 -1.42 -39.98 0.97
CA THR A 112 -1.28 -39.62 2.39
C THR A 112 -1.37 -40.85 3.29
N GLY A 113 -0.60 -40.87 4.38
CA GLY A 113 -0.68 -41.91 5.41
C GLY A 113 0.04 -43.22 5.07
N ARG A 114 0.89 -43.20 4.07
CA ARG A 114 1.80 -44.33 3.81
C ARG A 114 3.24 -43.95 4.17
N PRO A 115 3.95 -44.74 4.99
CA PRO A 115 5.38 -44.59 5.14
C PRO A 115 6.03 -44.88 3.81
N ILE A 116 6.53 -43.87 3.15
CA ILE A 116 7.23 -44.02 1.89
C ILE A 116 8.69 -44.29 2.22
N HIS A 117 9.14 -45.54 2.04
CA HIS A 117 10.56 -45.78 1.93
C HIS A 117 11.03 -45.22 0.58
N ILE A 118 11.27 -43.91 0.55
CA ILE A 118 11.74 -43.22 -0.64
C ILE A 118 13.17 -43.72 -0.92
N SER A 119 13.30 -44.68 -1.79
CA SER A 119 14.58 -44.93 -2.44
C SER A 119 14.68 -44.05 -3.68
N ASN A 120 15.85 -43.49 -3.98
CA ASN A 120 16.11 -42.69 -5.20
C ASN A 120 15.74 -43.43 -6.51
N ALA A 121 15.41 -44.72 -6.43
CA ALA A 121 14.98 -45.54 -7.56
C ALA A 121 13.50 -45.37 -7.95
N ILE A 122 12.69 -44.67 -7.17
CA ILE A 122 11.24 -44.51 -7.44
C ILE A 122 10.94 -43.23 -8.26
N THR A 123 11.80 -42.21 -8.18
CA THR A 123 11.62 -40.97 -8.91
C THR A 123 12.47 -40.92 -10.17
N SER A 124 11.94 -40.36 -11.24
CA SER A 124 12.62 -40.14 -12.52
C SER A 124 12.52 -38.67 -12.95
N PRO A 125 13.51 -38.19 -13.72
CA PRO A 125 13.46 -36.79 -14.18
C PRO A 125 12.23 -36.49 -15.05
N LEU A 126 11.58 -35.37 -14.85
CA LEU A 126 10.44 -34.91 -15.67
C LEU A 126 10.83 -34.75 -17.15
N VAL A 127 12.07 -34.32 -17.42
CA VAL A 127 12.55 -34.12 -18.79
C VAL A 127 12.46 -35.39 -19.66
N ASP A 128 12.54 -36.56 -19.06
CA ASP A 128 12.43 -37.83 -19.77
C ASP A 128 11.02 -38.07 -20.36
N LEU A 129 10.02 -37.38 -19.86
CA LEU A 129 8.64 -37.46 -20.32
C LEU A 129 8.26 -36.42 -21.40
N GLN A 130 9.07 -35.40 -21.63
CA GLN A 130 8.77 -34.37 -22.66
C GLN A 130 8.58 -34.94 -24.08
N PRO A 131 9.32 -35.96 -24.51
CA PRO A 131 9.08 -36.57 -25.84
C PRO A 131 7.67 -37.14 -26.00
N GLN A 132 7.07 -37.63 -24.91
CA GLN A 132 5.76 -38.30 -24.92
C GLN A 132 4.61 -37.35 -24.65
N TYR A 133 4.81 -36.30 -23.78
CA TYR A 133 3.76 -35.39 -23.34
C TYR A 133 4.11 -33.95 -23.73
N ASN A 134 3.11 -33.16 -24.12
CA ASN A 134 3.28 -31.75 -24.46
C ASN A 134 3.25 -30.89 -23.21
N PHE A 135 4.36 -30.76 -22.50
CA PHE A 135 4.41 -29.97 -21.27
C PHE A 135 5.71 -29.20 -21.10
N THR A 136 5.61 -28.11 -20.34
CA THR A 136 6.74 -27.39 -19.73
C THR A 136 6.61 -27.41 -18.21
N PHE A 137 7.72 -27.12 -17.51
CA PHE A 137 7.78 -27.13 -16.06
C PHE A 137 8.32 -25.82 -15.50
N ILE A 138 7.70 -25.35 -14.40
CA ILE A 138 8.13 -24.18 -13.65
C ILE A 138 8.34 -24.63 -12.19
N GLU A 139 9.55 -24.46 -11.70
CA GLU A 139 9.93 -24.88 -10.37
C GLU A 139 9.48 -23.86 -9.30
N THR A 140 8.96 -24.36 -8.18
CA THR A 140 8.68 -23.62 -6.94
C THR A 140 9.38 -24.31 -5.76
N PRO A 141 10.72 -24.20 -5.66
CA PRO A 141 11.51 -25.01 -4.74
C PRO A 141 11.31 -24.62 -3.28
N TYR A 142 11.60 -25.58 -2.38
CA TYR A 142 11.78 -25.28 -0.96
C TYR A 142 13.22 -24.81 -0.73
N MET A 143 13.38 -23.56 -0.23
CA MET A 143 14.69 -22.99 0.07
C MET A 143 15.18 -23.44 1.47
N TYR A 144 15.15 -24.75 1.71
CA TYR A 144 15.49 -25.31 3.02
C TYR A 144 16.96 -25.12 3.38
N LYS A 145 17.89 -25.19 2.42
CA LYS A 145 19.33 -24.99 2.65
C LYS A 145 19.62 -23.57 3.13
N GLU A 146 19.11 -22.61 2.39
CA GLU A 146 19.27 -21.20 2.67
C GLU A 146 18.59 -20.82 3.99
N THR A 147 17.42 -21.42 4.29
CA THR A 147 16.73 -21.19 5.56
C THR A 147 17.51 -21.77 6.73
N ILE A 148 18.08 -22.97 6.61
CA ILE A 148 18.95 -23.56 7.65
C ILE A 148 20.20 -22.73 7.86
N ASP A 149 20.85 -22.27 6.78
CA ASP A 149 22.04 -21.42 6.87
C ASP A 149 21.71 -20.11 7.60
N MET A 150 20.56 -19.51 7.31
CA MET A 150 20.06 -18.34 8.02
C MET A 150 19.78 -18.63 9.50
N MET A 151 19.15 -19.76 9.83
CA MET A 151 18.91 -20.18 11.20
C MET A 151 20.22 -20.27 11.99
N VAL A 152 21.23 -20.95 11.43
CA VAL A 152 22.56 -21.07 12.07
C VAL A 152 23.22 -19.72 12.27
N GLN A 153 23.08 -18.80 11.32
CA GLN A 153 23.61 -17.44 11.42
C GLN A 153 22.89 -16.64 12.51
N MET A 154 21.55 -16.71 12.56
CA MET A 154 20.73 -15.92 13.48
C MET A 154 20.70 -16.49 14.91
N LEU A 155 20.97 -17.81 15.05
CA LEU A 155 20.96 -18.55 16.31
C LEU A 155 22.35 -19.14 16.60
N PRO A 156 23.38 -18.34 16.91
CA PRO A 156 24.76 -18.82 17.02
C PRO A 156 25.00 -19.80 18.17
N LYS A 157 24.06 -19.88 19.13
CA LYS A 157 24.10 -20.84 20.25
C LYS A 157 23.29 -22.12 19.98
N MET A 158 22.65 -22.22 18.82
CA MET A 158 21.79 -23.35 18.48
C MET A 158 22.59 -24.65 18.44
N LYS A 159 22.06 -25.67 19.10
CA LYS A 159 22.60 -27.03 19.12
C LYS A 159 21.67 -28.05 18.47
N THR A 160 20.38 -27.76 18.45
CA THR A 160 19.34 -28.62 17.90
C THR A 160 18.53 -27.93 16.85
N ILE A 161 18.32 -28.57 15.71
CA ILE A 161 17.33 -28.19 14.69
C ILE A 161 16.24 -29.24 14.70
N VAL A 162 15.01 -28.75 14.92
CA VAL A 162 13.81 -29.59 14.86
C VAL A 162 13.08 -29.32 13.55
N PHE A 163 12.85 -30.35 12.77
CA PHE A 163 11.98 -30.28 11.58
C PHE A 163 10.58 -30.75 11.95
N ALA A 164 9.62 -29.81 11.95
CA ALA A 164 8.22 -30.07 12.26
C ALA A 164 7.38 -30.07 10.97
N ALA A 165 6.72 -31.20 10.69
CA ALA A 165 5.91 -31.36 9.50
C ALA A 165 4.83 -32.46 9.65
N ASP A 166 3.87 -32.46 8.72
CA ASP A 166 2.92 -33.57 8.56
C ASP A 166 3.49 -34.71 7.69
N GLU A 167 2.68 -35.76 7.52
CA GLU A 167 3.04 -36.97 6.76
C GLU A 167 2.89 -36.88 5.24
N LEU A 168 2.66 -35.68 4.68
CA LEU A 168 2.54 -35.53 3.23
C LEU A 168 3.85 -35.86 2.53
N TYR A 169 3.76 -36.47 1.33
CA TYR A 169 4.92 -36.97 0.57
C TYR A 169 6.07 -35.95 0.46
N HIS A 170 5.76 -34.70 0.17
CA HIS A 170 6.78 -33.67 0.04
C HIS A 170 7.50 -33.35 1.36
N ASN A 171 6.85 -33.52 2.51
CA ASN A 171 7.49 -33.32 3.81
C ASN A 171 8.39 -34.53 4.17
N GLN A 172 8.04 -35.73 3.75
CA GLN A 172 8.91 -36.92 3.95
C GLN A 172 10.18 -36.80 3.11
N ASP A 173 10.07 -36.28 1.89
CA ASP A 173 11.26 -36.03 1.06
C ASP A 173 12.10 -34.87 1.61
N LEU A 174 11.46 -33.79 2.07
CA LEU A 174 12.15 -32.71 2.76
C LEU A 174 12.89 -33.20 4.01
N ASP A 175 12.29 -34.07 4.84
CA ASP A 175 12.94 -34.64 6.01
C ASP A 175 14.28 -35.28 5.63
N ARG A 176 14.26 -36.13 4.60
CA ARG A 176 15.45 -36.79 4.08
C ARG A 176 16.52 -35.81 3.58
N LEU A 177 16.09 -34.77 2.82
CA LEU A 177 16.98 -33.76 2.25
C LEU A 177 17.58 -32.84 3.32
N ILE A 178 16.78 -32.43 4.29
CA ILE A 178 17.18 -31.61 5.42
C ILE A 178 18.18 -32.35 6.29
N HIS A 179 17.86 -33.61 6.64
CA HIS A 179 18.78 -34.47 7.45
C HIS A 179 20.12 -34.65 6.73
N ALA A 180 20.12 -34.95 5.44
CA ALA A 180 21.34 -35.09 4.66
C ALA A 180 22.15 -33.79 4.62
N TYR A 181 21.49 -32.64 4.45
CA TYR A 181 22.15 -31.34 4.43
C TYR A 181 22.77 -30.99 5.77
N ILE A 182 22.03 -31.16 6.88
CA ILE A 182 22.52 -30.87 8.23
C ILE A 182 23.71 -31.79 8.54
N THR A 183 23.58 -33.09 8.30
CA THR A 183 24.67 -34.06 8.57
C THR A 183 25.93 -33.71 7.79
N SER A 184 25.80 -33.27 6.54
CA SER A 184 26.93 -32.93 5.69
C SER A 184 27.60 -31.59 6.07
N LYS A 185 26.81 -30.55 6.30
CA LYS A 185 27.33 -29.19 6.47
C LYS A 185 27.50 -28.77 7.95
N TYR A 186 26.66 -29.29 8.81
CA TYR A 186 26.60 -28.93 10.26
C TYR A 186 26.63 -30.19 11.15
N PRO A 187 27.68 -31.04 11.08
CA PRO A 187 27.71 -32.31 11.78
C PRO A 187 27.63 -32.22 13.31
N ASN A 188 27.85 -31.02 13.86
CA ASN A 188 27.75 -30.78 15.31
C ASN A 188 26.33 -30.41 15.75
N LEU A 189 25.39 -30.18 14.85
CA LEU A 189 24.00 -29.94 15.17
C LEU A 189 23.24 -31.23 15.29
N HIS A 190 22.51 -31.36 16.39
CA HIS A 190 21.55 -32.44 16.54
C HIS A 190 20.32 -32.17 15.67
N TYR A 191 19.93 -33.18 14.89
CA TYR A 191 18.71 -33.14 14.06
C TYR A 191 17.62 -33.98 14.72
N GLU A 192 16.48 -33.35 14.97
CA GLU A 192 15.28 -34.01 15.46
C GLU A 192 14.12 -33.79 14.47
N ARG A 193 13.32 -34.83 14.25
CA ARG A 193 12.14 -34.78 13.40
C ARG A 193 10.87 -34.91 14.25
N LEU A 194 9.90 -34.09 13.93
CA LEU A 194 8.57 -34.04 14.54
C LEU A 194 7.54 -34.24 13.43
N ILE A 195 7.14 -35.47 13.16
CA ILE A 195 6.27 -35.81 12.03
C ILE A 195 4.87 -36.18 12.54
N GLY A 196 3.83 -35.66 11.89
CA GLY A 196 2.44 -35.74 12.35
C GLY A 196 1.81 -37.12 12.43
N ASN A 197 2.32 -38.11 11.70
CA ASN A 197 1.87 -39.51 11.83
C ASN A 197 2.52 -40.25 13.01
N GLU A 198 3.66 -39.78 13.47
CA GLU A 198 4.38 -40.35 14.61
C GLU A 198 3.96 -39.69 15.92
N ARG A 199 3.46 -38.43 15.84
CA ARG A 199 3.07 -37.60 16.97
C ARG A 199 1.68 -37.03 16.75
N ASN A 200 0.84 -37.04 17.78
CA ASN A 200 -0.45 -36.41 17.71
C ASN A 200 -0.35 -34.87 17.96
N GLN A 201 -1.43 -34.14 17.73
CA GLN A 201 -1.45 -32.69 17.91
C GLN A 201 -1.11 -32.24 19.33
N ASN A 202 -1.51 -33.00 20.36
CA ASN A 202 -1.21 -32.62 21.75
C ASN A 202 0.28 -32.77 22.03
N GLU A 203 0.94 -33.75 21.44
CA GLU A 203 2.39 -33.92 21.55
C GLU A 203 3.14 -32.80 20.79
N LEU A 204 2.67 -32.40 19.62
CA LEU A 204 3.21 -31.22 18.94
C LEU A 204 3.03 -29.97 19.80
N GLN A 205 1.84 -29.75 20.35
CA GLN A 205 1.57 -28.62 21.22
C GLN A 205 2.44 -28.64 22.48
N ALA A 206 2.57 -29.79 23.11
CA ALA A 206 3.46 -29.94 24.28
C ALA A 206 4.92 -29.63 23.93
N TYR A 207 5.37 -30.08 22.75
CA TYR A 207 6.71 -29.79 22.27
C TYR A 207 6.91 -28.30 21.98
N LEU A 208 5.97 -27.65 21.30
CA LEU A 208 6.02 -26.24 20.97
C LEU A 208 5.96 -25.33 22.22
N LEU A 209 5.32 -25.78 23.30
CA LEU A 209 5.22 -25.01 24.55
C LEU A 209 6.39 -25.31 25.51
N ASN A 210 7.21 -26.29 25.24
CA ASN A 210 8.39 -26.60 26.04
C ASN A 210 9.52 -25.64 25.64
N ASP A 211 10.09 -24.95 26.63
CA ASP A 211 11.24 -24.07 26.40
C ASP A 211 12.52 -24.91 26.35
N GLU A 212 12.92 -25.30 25.15
CA GLU A 212 14.15 -26.00 24.86
C GLU A 212 15.22 -24.98 24.43
N PRO A 213 16.08 -24.54 25.38
CA PRO A 213 17.11 -23.56 25.04
C PRO A 213 18.05 -24.12 23.96
N GLU A 214 18.58 -23.23 23.13
CA GLU A 214 19.52 -23.55 22.04
C GLU A 214 18.88 -24.43 20.92
N THR A 215 17.55 -24.39 20.80
CA THR A 215 16.79 -25.08 19.76
C THR A 215 16.19 -24.11 18.77
N GLY A 216 16.26 -24.41 17.47
CA GLY A 216 15.55 -23.73 16.40
C GLY A 216 14.62 -24.69 15.67
N MET A 217 13.41 -24.22 15.36
CA MET A 217 12.43 -25.05 14.64
C MET A 217 12.32 -24.64 13.19
N LEU A 218 12.37 -25.63 12.31
CA LEU A 218 12.10 -25.53 10.88
C LEU A 218 10.72 -26.12 10.59
N PHE A 219 9.78 -25.32 10.13
CA PHE A 219 8.38 -25.69 10.00
C PHE A 219 7.94 -25.73 8.51
N SER A 220 7.28 -26.81 8.09
CA SER A 220 6.68 -26.93 6.75
C SER A 220 5.16 -26.76 6.80
N THR A 221 4.42 -27.82 7.08
CA THR A 221 2.96 -27.83 7.24
C THR A 221 2.58 -28.82 8.32
N TRP A 222 1.39 -28.62 8.90
CA TRP A 222 0.86 -29.55 9.89
C TRP A 222 -0.64 -29.77 9.66
N PHE A 223 -0.97 -30.72 8.80
CA PHE A 223 -2.33 -31.19 8.63
C PHE A 223 -2.55 -32.44 9.47
N TYR A 224 -3.57 -32.45 10.30
CA TYR A 224 -3.94 -33.61 11.08
C TYR A 224 -5.39 -33.99 10.83
N GLU A 225 -5.67 -35.29 10.93
CA GLU A 225 -7.01 -35.81 10.78
C GLU A 225 -7.81 -35.70 12.06
N ARG A 226 -8.97 -35.07 11.97
CA ARG A 226 -9.98 -35.06 13.03
C ARG A 226 -11.28 -35.63 12.49
N LYS A 227 -11.93 -36.49 13.28
CA LYS A 227 -13.30 -36.93 12.96
C LYS A 227 -14.26 -35.81 13.35
N ASN A 228 -15.14 -35.40 12.43
CA ASN A 228 -16.20 -34.48 12.72
C ASN A 228 -17.28 -35.15 13.59
N LEU A 229 -18.32 -34.38 14.01
CA LEU A 229 -19.45 -34.88 14.83
C LEU A 229 -20.22 -36.07 14.19
N LEU A 230 -20.10 -36.23 12.86
CA LEU A 230 -20.69 -37.31 12.09
C LEU A 230 -19.75 -38.50 11.85
N GLY A 231 -18.55 -38.47 12.44
CA GLY A 231 -17.55 -39.52 12.30
C GLY A 231 -16.72 -39.49 10.98
N PHE A 232 -16.95 -38.49 10.12
CA PHE A 232 -16.17 -38.36 8.89
C PHE A 232 -14.81 -37.71 9.15
N PRO A 233 -13.74 -38.19 8.50
CA PRO A 233 -12.42 -37.58 8.60
C PRO A 233 -12.44 -36.18 8.00
N THR A 234 -11.88 -35.23 8.74
CA THR A 234 -11.65 -33.86 8.28
C THR A 234 -10.19 -33.50 8.52
N LEU A 235 -9.56 -32.84 7.56
CA LEU A 235 -8.21 -32.27 7.74
C LEU A 235 -8.34 -30.85 8.29
N ILE A 236 -7.60 -30.57 9.34
CA ILE A 236 -7.56 -29.27 9.98
C ILE A 236 -6.11 -28.77 9.95
N SER A 237 -5.92 -27.59 9.41
CA SER A 237 -4.67 -26.84 9.55
C SER A 237 -4.72 -26.08 10.88
N GLY A 238 -3.95 -26.57 11.86
CA GLY A 238 -3.86 -25.96 13.20
C GLY A 238 -2.62 -25.08 13.42
N ASP A 239 -1.91 -24.79 12.37
CA ASP A 239 -0.53 -24.39 12.37
C ASP A 239 -0.25 -23.07 13.07
N PHE A 240 -1.01 -22.03 12.74
CA PHE A 240 -0.69 -20.68 13.16
C PHE A 240 -0.79 -20.42 14.65
N GLN A 241 -1.87 -20.90 15.27
CA GLN A 241 -2.09 -20.68 16.70
C GLN A 241 -1.12 -21.46 17.58
N LEU A 242 -0.73 -22.65 17.12
CA LEU A 242 0.24 -23.47 17.82
C LEU A 242 1.64 -22.87 17.75
N VAL A 243 2.05 -22.46 16.55
CA VAL A 243 3.38 -21.87 16.31
C VAL A 243 3.52 -20.52 17.01
N ALA A 244 2.47 -19.70 17.01
CA ALA A 244 2.47 -18.40 17.70
C ALA A 244 2.68 -18.49 19.21
N SER A 245 2.44 -19.67 19.81
CA SER A 245 2.65 -19.91 21.24
C SER A 245 4.03 -20.48 21.57
N SER A 246 4.88 -20.76 20.57
CA SER A 246 6.20 -21.36 20.79
C SER A 246 7.17 -20.34 21.41
N PRO A 247 7.86 -20.67 22.52
CA PRO A 247 8.95 -19.85 23.03
C PRO A 247 10.23 -19.98 22.19
N GLN A 248 10.30 -20.97 21.30
CA GLN A 248 11.44 -21.20 20.43
C GLN A 248 11.27 -20.47 19.10
N PRO A 249 12.34 -19.94 18.49
CA PRO A 249 12.28 -19.34 17.16
C PRO A 249 11.87 -20.36 16.11
N VAL A 250 10.78 -20.09 15.38
CA VAL A 250 10.27 -20.94 14.32
C VAL A 250 10.51 -20.30 12.96
N PHE A 251 11.14 -21.03 12.04
CA PHE A 251 11.42 -20.63 10.68
C PHE A 251 10.56 -21.43 9.70
N ALA A 252 10.02 -20.72 8.71
CA ALA A 252 9.09 -21.31 7.76
C ALA A 252 9.77 -21.74 6.46
N LEU A 253 9.34 -22.88 5.91
CA LEU A 253 9.74 -23.34 4.57
C LEU A 253 8.75 -22.95 3.47
N ARG A 254 7.58 -22.43 3.83
CA ARG A 254 6.55 -22.10 2.84
C ARG A 254 6.24 -20.61 2.81
N ASN A 255 6.14 -20.06 1.61
CA ASN A 255 5.78 -18.66 1.36
C ASN A 255 4.46 -18.27 2.04
N ALA A 256 3.53 -19.21 2.23
CA ALA A 256 2.25 -18.97 2.89
C ALA A 256 2.37 -18.46 4.34
N TYR A 257 3.51 -18.68 4.99
CA TYR A 257 3.77 -18.25 6.37
C TYR A 257 4.54 -16.95 6.48
N VAL A 258 4.88 -16.32 5.34
CA VAL A 258 5.62 -15.05 5.33
C VAL A 258 4.83 -13.98 6.09
N GLY A 259 5.45 -13.42 7.13
CA GLY A 259 4.87 -12.36 7.96
C GLY A 259 3.75 -12.79 8.90
N LYS A 260 3.47 -14.07 9.01
CA LYS A 260 2.50 -14.59 9.98
C LYS A 260 3.08 -14.62 11.38
N GLU A 261 2.20 -14.48 12.37
CA GLU A 261 2.54 -14.57 13.78
C GLU A 261 3.17 -15.93 14.10
N GLY A 262 4.17 -15.96 14.98
CA GLY A 262 4.91 -17.16 15.39
C GLY A 262 6.08 -17.52 14.47
N PHE A 263 6.18 -16.98 13.26
CA PHE A 263 7.27 -17.27 12.35
C PHE A 263 8.30 -16.15 12.33
N ALA A 264 9.55 -16.44 12.71
CA ALA A 264 10.65 -15.49 12.70
C ALA A 264 11.09 -15.12 11.27
N GLY A 265 11.02 -16.07 10.34
CA GLY A 265 11.37 -15.84 8.94
C GLY A 265 11.57 -17.11 8.14
N GLY A 266 12.23 -16.97 7.00
CA GLY A 266 12.61 -18.05 6.09
C GLY A 266 13.17 -17.50 4.78
N TYR A 267 13.83 -18.35 4.00
CA TYR A 267 14.16 -18.06 2.61
C TYR A 267 13.04 -18.57 1.71
N PHE A 268 12.68 -17.74 0.72
CA PHE A 268 11.61 -18.09 -0.22
C PHE A 268 12.00 -17.69 -1.63
N TYR A 269 11.55 -18.47 -2.62
CA TYR A 269 11.74 -18.16 -4.02
C TYR A 269 11.02 -16.86 -4.41
N ASP A 270 11.50 -16.20 -5.46
CA ASP A 270 10.86 -14.99 -5.99
C ASP A 270 9.55 -15.34 -6.70
N ARG A 271 8.42 -14.99 -6.07
CA ARG A 271 7.08 -15.19 -6.64
C ARG A 271 6.89 -14.50 -7.99
N MET A 272 7.51 -13.33 -8.17
CA MET A 272 7.41 -12.60 -9.42
C MET A 272 8.14 -13.33 -10.56
N GLU A 273 9.25 -14.00 -10.27
CA GLU A 273 9.96 -14.85 -11.25
C GLU A 273 9.05 -15.97 -11.74
N VAL A 274 8.38 -16.69 -10.83
CA VAL A 274 7.44 -17.78 -11.16
C VAL A 274 6.22 -17.25 -11.93
N GLN A 275 5.62 -16.13 -11.52
CA GLN A 275 4.49 -15.52 -12.21
C GLN A 275 4.85 -15.05 -13.61
N ASN A 276 6.04 -14.47 -13.79
CA ASN A 276 6.53 -14.05 -15.10
C ASN A 276 6.80 -15.24 -16.02
N ALA A 277 7.40 -16.33 -15.49
CA ALA A 277 7.62 -17.55 -16.23
C ALA A 277 6.30 -18.17 -16.70
N LEU A 278 5.31 -18.25 -15.81
CA LEU A 278 3.97 -18.73 -16.14
C LEU A 278 3.29 -17.87 -17.20
N SER A 279 3.33 -16.54 -17.04
CA SER A 279 2.79 -15.60 -18.02
C SER A 279 3.43 -15.75 -19.40
N SER A 280 4.77 -15.92 -19.42
CA SER A 280 5.51 -16.15 -20.66
C SER A 280 5.14 -17.47 -21.32
N ALA A 281 5.06 -18.58 -20.55
CA ALA A 281 4.67 -19.88 -21.07
C ALA A 281 3.24 -19.87 -21.65
N LEU A 282 2.27 -19.29 -20.93
CA LEU A 282 0.89 -19.17 -21.41
C LEU A 282 0.79 -18.34 -22.69
N LYS A 283 1.53 -17.23 -22.80
CA LYS A 283 1.53 -16.40 -24.02
C LYS A 283 2.06 -17.17 -25.24
N GLN A 284 3.10 -18.00 -25.06
CA GLN A 284 3.65 -18.82 -26.13
C GLN A 284 2.66 -19.93 -26.54
N ILE A 285 2.01 -20.58 -25.57
CA ILE A 285 0.99 -21.61 -25.84
C ILE A 285 -0.21 -20.98 -26.56
N PHE A 286 -0.68 -19.81 -26.16
CA PHE A 286 -1.79 -19.10 -26.85
C PHE A 286 -1.40 -18.65 -28.26
N ALA A 287 -0.12 -18.43 -28.52
CA ALA A 287 0.39 -18.16 -29.86
C ALA A 287 0.54 -19.43 -30.73
N GLY A 288 0.21 -20.61 -30.18
CA GLY A 288 0.27 -21.90 -30.89
C GLY A 288 1.60 -22.67 -30.71
N GLU A 289 2.47 -22.25 -29.80
CA GLU A 289 3.69 -22.98 -29.51
C GLU A 289 3.41 -24.24 -28.69
N ASP A 290 4.06 -25.34 -29.04
CA ASP A 290 4.03 -26.58 -28.24
C ASP A 290 4.72 -26.34 -26.89
N ALA A 291 4.05 -26.72 -25.80
CA ALA A 291 4.60 -26.53 -24.45
C ALA A 291 5.94 -27.30 -24.25
N ARG A 292 6.16 -28.40 -24.96
CA ARG A 292 7.44 -29.17 -24.93
C ARG A 292 8.63 -28.37 -25.46
N ASN A 293 8.41 -27.39 -26.32
CA ASN A 293 9.46 -26.52 -26.87
C ASN A 293 9.83 -25.39 -25.90
N ILE A 294 9.00 -25.13 -24.89
CA ILE A 294 9.25 -24.11 -23.86
C ILE A 294 10.18 -24.74 -22.82
N PRO A 295 11.39 -24.18 -22.61
CA PRO A 295 12.34 -24.73 -21.65
C PRO A 295 11.79 -24.75 -20.23
N PHE A 296 12.19 -25.74 -19.44
CA PHE A 296 11.92 -25.75 -18.00
C PHE A 296 12.50 -24.51 -17.34
N THR A 297 11.73 -23.93 -16.44
CA THR A 297 12.14 -22.73 -15.70
C THR A 297 12.44 -23.11 -14.25
N TYR A 298 13.68 -22.91 -13.83
CA TYR A 298 14.13 -23.10 -12.46
C TYR A 298 14.20 -21.75 -11.76
N SER A 299 13.70 -21.69 -10.53
CA SER A 299 13.79 -20.48 -9.73
C SER A 299 15.24 -20.19 -9.34
N LYS A 300 15.76 -19.03 -9.75
CA LYS A 300 17.16 -18.63 -9.52
C LYS A 300 17.29 -17.62 -8.39
N LYS A 301 16.19 -16.97 -8.03
CA LYS A 301 16.17 -15.90 -7.03
C LYS A 301 15.43 -16.36 -5.79
N SER A 302 16.08 -16.16 -4.66
CA SER A 302 15.46 -16.34 -3.35
C SER A 302 15.83 -15.18 -2.45
N TYR A 303 14.96 -14.86 -1.52
CA TYR A 303 15.15 -13.76 -0.58
C TYR A 303 14.86 -14.19 0.85
N PRO A 304 15.64 -13.74 1.84
CA PRO A 304 15.33 -13.91 3.24
C PRO A 304 14.25 -12.93 3.67
N PHE A 305 13.11 -13.44 4.10
CA PHE A 305 12.04 -12.66 4.70
C PHE A 305 12.09 -12.83 6.22
N ILE A 306 12.13 -11.73 6.94
CA ILE A 306 12.21 -11.69 8.40
C ILE A 306 10.99 -10.95 8.95
N ASN A 307 10.26 -11.60 9.85
CA ASN A 307 9.20 -10.96 10.59
C ASN A 307 9.80 -10.15 11.75
N TYR A 308 9.92 -8.85 11.57
CA TYR A 308 10.58 -7.97 12.54
C TYR A 308 9.91 -8.01 13.93
N GLN A 309 8.58 -8.08 13.96
CA GLN A 309 7.83 -8.14 15.20
C GLN A 309 8.12 -9.44 15.95
N GLN A 310 8.08 -10.58 15.25
CA GLN A 310 8.39 -11.89 15.84
C GLN A 310 9.85 -11.97 16.29
N LEU A 311 10.77 -11.46 15.49
CA LEU A 311 12.19 -11.41 15.85
C LEU A 311 12.43 -10.64 17.17
N GLN A 312 11.68 -9.55 17.40
CA GLN A 312 11.75 -8.81 18.68
C GLN A 312 11.15 -9.62 19.84
N MET A 313 10.05 -10.35 19.60
CA MET A 313 9.43 -11.22 20.60
C MET A 313 10.35 -12.37 21.01
N ASP A 314 11.03 -12.97 20.05
CA ASP A 314 11.98 -14.07 20.25
C ASP A 314 13.35 -13.58 20.80
N GLY A 315 13.54 -12.27 20.98
CA GLY A 315 14.79 -11.69 21.46
C GLY A 315 15.99 -11.86 20.52
N LEU A 316 15.74 -12.03 19.21
CA LEU A 316 16.78 -12.25 18.21
C LEU A 316 17.45 -10.94 17.78
N ASP A 317 18.76 -11.00 17.55
CA ASP A 317 19.54 -9.84 17.13
C ASP A 317 19.38 -9.57 15.63
N THR A 318 18.88 -8.38 15.30
CA THR A 318 18.73 -7.93 13.90
C THR A 318 20.03 -7.85 13.13
N THR A 319 21.17 -7.69 13.81
CA THR A 319 22.50 -7.60 13.17
C THR A 319 22.97 -8.94 12.61
N LEU A 320 22.39 -10.03 13.10
CA LEU A 320 22.68 -11.39 12.64
C LEU A 320 21.83 -11.82 11.44
N CYS A 321 20.85 -11.01 11.02
CA CYS A 321 20.07 -11.27 9.83
C CYS A 321 20.94 -11.19 8.55
N PRO A 322 20.64 -11.95 7.49
CA PRO A 322 21.29 -11.79 6.19
C PRO A 322 21.20 -10.35 5.67
N LYS A 323 22.22 -9.88 4.94
CA LYS A 323 22.31 -8.48 4.49
C LYS A 323 21.12 -8.04 3.61
N ASP A 324 20.63 -8.96 2.78
CA ASP A 324 19.53 -8.71 1.83
C ASP A 324 18.15 -9.03 2.41
N SER A 325 18.01 -9.07 3.73
CA SER A 325 16.77 -9.42 4.42
C SER A 325 15.65 -8.41 4.14
N VAL A 326 14.51 -8.94 3.71
CA VAL A 326 13.26 -8.19 3.59
C VAL A 326 12.52 -8.26 4.92
N PHE A 327 12.49 -7.13 5.65
CA PHE A 327 11.79 -7.06 6.92
C PHE A 327 10.31 -6.78 6.72
N ILE A 328 9.47 -7.70 7.22
CA ILE A 328 8.02 -7.58 7.25
C ILE A 328 7.57 -7.20 8.66
N ASN A 329 6.42 -6.57 8.79
CA ASN A 329 5.86 -6.11 10.08
C ASN A 329 6.80 -5.18 10.86
N LYS A 330 7.74 -4.52 10.16
CA LYS A 330 8.60 -3.51 10.77
C LYS A 330 7.78 -2.24 10.99
N PRO A 331 7.74 -1.69 12.23
CA PRO A 331 7.02 -0.46 12.48
C PRO A 331 7.60 0.67 11.63
N LEU A 332 6.71 1.50 11.09
CA LEU A 332 7.13 2.68 10.34
C LEU A 332 7.95 3.61 11.23
N THR A 333 9.05 4.11 10.73
CA THR A 333 9.83 5.15 11.42
C THR A 333 8.97 6.40 11.59
N PHE A 334 9.31 7.24 12.61
CA PHE A 334 8.64 8.52 12.83
C PHE A 334 8.53 9.33 11.51
N TRP A 335 9.62 9.39 10.74
CA TRP A 335 9.66 10.08 9.46
C TRP A 335 8.68 9.48 8.45
N GLN A 336 8.69 8.17 8.23
CA GLN A 336 7.78 7.49 7.31
C GLN A 336 6.31 7.66 7.69
N LYS A 337 6.01 7.68 8.99
CA LYS A 337 4.64 7.84 9.52
C LYS A 337 4.11 9.26 9.34
N TYR A 338 4.98 10.28 9.55
CA TYR A 338 4.57 11.67 9.64
C TYR A 338 5.08 12.56 8.49
N GLN A 339 5.83 12.03 7.52
CA GLN A 339 6.44 12.80 6.43
C GLN A 339 5.44 13.71 5.70
N TRP A 340 4.25 13.21 5.40
CA TRP A 340 3.22 13.99 4.71
C TRP A 340 2.67 15.13 5.58
N TRP A 341 2.47 14.89 6.87
CA TRP A 341 2.06 15.92 7.82
C TRP A 341 3.12 17.01 8.00
N ILE A 342 4.39 16.61 8.03
CA ILE A 342 5.52 17.55 8.11
C ILE A 342 5.60 18.39 6.84
N ILE A 343 5.48 17.77 5.66
CA ILE A 343 5.47 18.49 4.37
C ILE A 343 4.29 19.47 4.32
N CYS A 344 3.08 19.06 4.64
CA CYS A 344 1.90 19.92 4.69
C CYS A 344 2.09 21.08 5.67
N GLY A 345 2.66 20.83 6.85
CA GLY A 345 2.98 21.86 7.82
C GLY A 345 3.96 22.91 7.29
N VAL A 346 5.03 22.48 6.64
CA VAL A 346 6.00 23.37 6.01
C VAL A 346 5.37 24.22 4.90
N VAL A 347 4.57 23.60 4.02
CA VAL A 347 3.85 24.31 2.95
C VAL A 347 2.88 25.35 3.54
N LEU A 348 2.18 25.00 4.61
CA LEU A 348 1.28 25.94 5.29
C LEU A 348 2.04 27.14 5.87
N ILE A 349 3.15 26.92 6.56
CA ILE A 349 3.99 28.00 7.11
C ILE A 349 4.51 28.90 6.00
N LEU A 350 5.01 28.33 4.91
CA LEU A 350 5.49 29.10 3.76
C LEU A 350 4.38 29.95 3.13
N SER A 351 3.19 29.38 2.98
CA SER A 351 2.04 30.13 2.44
C SER A 351 1.63 31.29 3.34
N LEU A 352 1.61 31.09 4.66
CA LEU A 352 1.33 32.16 5.62
C LEU A 352 2.39 33.27 5.58
N LEU A 353 3.67 32.92 5.44
CA LEU A 353 4.77 33.88 5.28
C LEU A 353 4.60 34.69 3.99
N ILE A 354 4.25 34.05 2.88
CA ILE A 354 4.00 34.75 1.61
C ILE A 354 2.82 35.71 1.77
N ILE A 355 1.71 35.28 2.37
CA ILE A 355 0.54 36.11 2.62
C ILE A 355 0.93 37.31 3.50
N ALA A 356 1.66 37.11 4.58
CA ALA A 356 2.13 38.19 5.46
C ALA A 356 3.02 39.17 4.70
N LEU A 357 3.90 38.71 3.83
CA LEU A 357 4.78 39.53 3.00
C LEU A 357 3.99 40.36 1.98
N VAL A 358 2.96 39.75 1.37
CA VAL A 358 2.05 40.46 0.45
C VAL A 358 1.28 41.55 1.20
N ILE A 359 0.71 41.26 2.38
CA ILE A 359 0.00 42.25 3.21
C ILE A 359 0.96 43.37 3.60
N TYR A 360 2.18 43.05 4.03
CA TYR A 360 3.18 44.06 4.37
C TYR A 360 3.51 44.98 3.17
N ARG A 361 3.69 44.42 1.98
CA ARG A 361 3.92 45.18 0.74
C ARG A 361 2.72 46.06 0.39
N PHE A 362 1.50 45.61 0.57
CA PHE A 362 0.30 46.40 0.36
C PHE A 362 0.21 47.60 1.33
N GLN A 363 0.50 47.36 2.62
CA GLN A 363 0.52 48.42 3.62
C GLN A 363 1.56 49.49 3.30
N GLN A 364 2.77 49.08 2.91
CA GLN A 364 3.82 50.04 2.50
C GLN A 364 3.40 50.89 1.29
N LYS A 365 2.80 50.26 0.27
CA LYS A 365 2.28 51.00 -0.89
C LYS A 365 1.16 51.98 -0.49
N LYS A 366 0.26 51.60 0.42
CA LYS A 366 -0.81 52.47 0.93
C LYS A 366 -0.25 53.67 1.66
N ILE A 367 0.73 53.49 2.54
CA ILE A 367 1.41 54.57 3.26
C ILE A 367 2.08 55.52 2.29
N THR A 368 2.81 54.99 1.31
CA THR A 368 3.49 55.82 0.29
C THR A 368 2.50 56.63 -0.56
N LEU A 369 1.36 56.00 -0.93
CA LEU A 369 0.33 56.69 -1.71
C LEU A 369 -0.33 57.83 -0.91
N LEU A 370 -0.64 57.58 0.38
CA LEU A 370 -1.23 58.59 1.27
C LEU A 370 -0.28 59.77 1.48
N SER A 371 1.02 59.51 1.71
CA SER A 371 2.01 60.56 1.87
C SER A 371 2.23 61.39 0.60
N ALA A 372 2.22 60.72 -0.57
CA ALA A 372 2.28 61.44 -1.86
C ALA A 372 1.05 62.33 -2.08
N HIS A 373 -0.14 61.83 -1.73
CA HIS A 373 -1.38 62.62 -1.82
C HIS A 373 -1.35 63.82 -0.89
N ASP A 374 -0.95 63.66 0.37
CA ASP A 374 -0.82 64.75 1.33
C ASP A 374 0.23 65.80 0.83
N THR A 375 1.34 65.34 0.29
CA THR A 375 2.35 66.26 -0.27
C THR A 375 1.83 67.05 -1.46
N LEU A 376 1.06 66.43 -2.34
CA LEU A 376 0.42 67.11 -3.49
C LEU A 376 -0.56 68.17 -3.00
N LEU A 377 -1.44 67.86 -2.02
CA LEU A 377 -2.39 68.82 -1.49
C LEU A 377 -1.70 70.01 -0.81
N ARG A 378 -0.62 69.75 -0.08
CA ARG A 378 0.14 70.86 0.61
C ARG A 378 0.83 71.79 -0.37
N ASN A 379 1.31 71.28 -1.50
CA ASN A 379 2.07 72.08 -2.47
C ASN A 379 1.24 72.63 -3.63
N MET A 380 -0.11 72.47 -3.59
CA MET A 380 -0.97 73.11 -4.60
C MET A 380 -0.86 74.60 -4.58
N PRO A 381 -0.70 75.26 -5.75
CA PRO A 381 -0.55 76.72 -5.83
C PRO A 381 -1.87 77.47 -5.66
N ILE A 382 -2.95 76.81 -5.34
CA ILE A 382 -4.28 77.34 -5.11
C ILE A 382 -4.73 77.02 -3.68
N SER A 383 -5.55 77.93 -3.11
CA SER A 383 -6.13 77.70 -1.81
C SER A 383 -7.14 76.54 -1.85
N TYR A 384 -6.92 75.53 -1.01
CA TYR A 384 -7.72 74.27 -0.97
C TYR A 384 -8.16 74.00 0.47
N THR A 385 -9.41 73.65 0.62
CA THR A 385 -9.96 73.18 1.90
C THR A 385 -10.97 72.04 1.70
N GLN A 386 -11.10 71.23 2.69
CA GLN A 386 -12.15 70.21 2.79
C GLN A 386 -13.09 70.58 3.95
N ILE A 387 -14.35 70.70 3.64
CA ILE A 387 -15.42 71.05 4.61
C ILE A 387 -16.33 69.83 4.70
N GLU A 388 -16.63 69.38 5.90
CA GLU A 388 -17.61 68.36 6.20
C GLU A 388 -18.94 69.02 6.51
N VAL A 389 -20.01 68.68 5.82
CA VAL A 389 -21.31 69.26 5.91
C VAL A 389 -22.28 68.24 6.50
N PHE A 390 -22.97 68.63 7.55
CA PHE A 390 -23.96 67.81 8.23
C PHE A 390 -25.37 68.29 7.86
N PHE A 391 -26.23 67.35 7.51
CA PHE A 391 -27.62 67.66 7.11
C PHE A 391 -28.60 67.28 8.23
N ASP A 392 -29.65 68.06 8.37
CA ASP A 392 -30.77 67.75 9.24
C ASP A 392 -31.72 66.71 8.60
N LYS A 393 -32.79 66.37 9.34
CA LYS A 393 -33.80 65.35 8.86
C LYS A 393 -34.62 65.90 7.68
N THR A 394 -34.58 67.16 7.39
CA THR A 394 -35.28 67.74 6.24
C THR A 394 -34.38 67.85 5.00
N GLY A 395 -33.08 67.50 5.13
CA GLY A 395 -32.11 67.60 4.07
C GLY A 395 -31.49 69.01 3.91
N GLN A 396 -31.69 69.91 4.90
CA GLN A 396 -31.01 71.18 4.93
C GLN A 396 -29.70 71.11 5.71
N ILE A 397 -28.75 71.99 5.43
CA ILE A 397 -27.48 72.07 6.11
C ILE A 397 -27.65 72.48 7.55
N ALA A 398 -27.44 71.58 8.50
CA ALA A 398 -27.55 71.82 9.92
C ALA A 398 -26.27 72.38 10.53
N ASP A 399 -25.10 71.83 10.10
CA ASP A 399 -23.80 72.28 10.60
C ASP A 399 -22.72 72.07 9.55
N MET A 400 -21.58 72.74 9.71
CA MET A 400 -20.40 72.59 8.85
C MET A 400 -19.14 72.57 9.70
N SER A 401 -18.28 71.56 9.42
CA SER A 401 -17.01 71.44 10.12
C SER A 401 -15.84 71.51 9.13
N TYR A 402 -14.87 72.29 9.47
CA TYR A 402 -13.60 72.35 8.74
C TYR A 402 -12.78 71.08 9.04
N ARG A 403 -12.36 70.41 8.02
CA ARG A 403 -11.60 69.15 8.17
C ARG A 403 -10.09 69.33 7.95
N CYS A 404 -9.70 69.92 6.86
CA CYS A 404 -8.32 70.27 6.56
C CYS A 404 -8.24 71.30 5.43
N GLY A 405 -7.13 72.05 5.38
CA GLY A 405 -6.82 72.94 4.27
C GLY A 405 -5.30 72.93 4.00
N ASN A 406 -4.90 73.41 2.82
CA ASN A 406 -3.47 73.56 2.54
C ASN A 406 -2.96 74.87 3.20
N ILE A 407 -1.65 75.09 3.17
CA ILE A 407 -0.97 76.25 3.79
C ILE A 407 -1.55 77.56 3.28
N ILE A 408 -1.78 77.66 1.97
CA ILE A 408 -2.31 78.86 1.36
C ILE A 408 -3.71 79.20 1.90
N PHE A 409 -4.57 78.17 2.05
CA PHE A 409 -5.90 78.38 2.63
C PHE A 409 -5.80 78.81 4.08
N ASN A 410 -4.97 78.19 4.89
CA ASN A 410 -4.79 78.46 6.30
C ASN A 410 -4.27 79.91 6.53
N ASP A 411 -3.29 80.30 5.70
CA ASP A 411 -2.73 81.66 5.79
C ASP A 411 -3.72 82.75 5.39
N GLN A 412 -4.63 82.43 4.45
CA GLN A 412 -5.59 83.42 3.95
C GLN A 412 -6.89 83.53 4.78
N PHE A 413 -7.34 82.42 5.32
CA PHE A 413 -8.67 82.25 5.87
C PHE A 413 -8.76 81.82 7.33
N THR A 414 -7.65 81.38 7.98
CA THR A 414 -7.66 81.00 9.40
C THR A 414 -7.49 82.29 10.25
N PRO A 415 -8.43 82.56 11.17
CA PRO A 415 -8.31 83.71 12.06
C PRO A 415 -7.18 83.48 13.06
N THR A 416 -6.42 84.53 13.29
CA THR A 416 -5.50 84.62 14.40
C THR A 416 -6.26 84.54 15.75
N THR A 417 -5.92 83.45 16.50
CA THR A 417 -6.00 83.36 17.97
C THR A 417 -7.32 83.41 18.75
N ASP A 418 -8.49 83.42 18.13
CA ASP A 418 -9.72 83.36 18.93
C ASP A 418 -10.78 82.47 18.31
N GLY A 419 -10.77 81.28 18.69
CA GLY A 419 -11.67 80.08 18.63
C GLY A 419 -12.92 80.04 17.74
N SER A 420 -13.20 80.98 16.86
CA SER A 420 -14.38 80.96 16.01
C SER A 420 -14.05 80.80 14.53
N GLN A 421 -13.75 79.57 14.13
CA GLN A 421 -13.66 79.12 12.69
C GLN A 421 -14.97 79.45 11.91
N LYS A 422 -16.06 79.79 12.61
CA LYS A 422 -17.34 80.10 11.98
C LYS A 422 -17.33 81.43 11.21
N ASN A 423 -16.38 82.35 11.46
CA ASN A 423 -16.49 83.74 10.95
C ASN A 423 -16.00 83.95 9.51
N ALA A 424 -15.10 83.12 8.98
CA ALA A 424 -14.62 83.33 7.60
C ALA A 424 -15.65 82.86 6.56
N PHE A 425 -16.34 81.81 6.79
CA PHE A 425 -17.36 81.26 5.86
C PHE A 425 -18.72 81.99 6.04
N SER A 426 -19.04 82.49 7.22
CA SER A 426 -20.26 83.25 7.45
C SER A 426 -20.31 84.56 6.72
N GLN A 427 -19.18 85.07 6.23
CA GLN A 427 -19.10 86.31 5.42
C GLN A 427 -19.38 86.08 3.94
N ILE A 428 -19.41 84.83 3.49
CA ILE A 428 -19.71 84.45 2.09
C ILE A 428 -21.23 84.41 1.95
N GLU A 429 -21.77 85.41 1.35
CA GLU A 429 -23.21 85.54 1.10
C GLU A 429 -23.66 84.36 0.19
N HIS A 430 -24.74 83.68 0.62
CA HIS A 430 -25.29 82.50 -0.09
C HIS A 430 -24.44 81.24 -0.12
N LEU A 431 -23.36 81.10 0.70
CA LEU A 431 -22.48 79.85 0.68
C LEU A 431 -23.31 78.62 0.94
N THR A 432 -24.22 78.63 1.90
CA THR A 432 -25.08 77.44 2.18
C THR A 432 -25.94 77.06 0.97
N HIS A 433 -26.45 78.03 0.24
CA HIS A 433 -27.22 77.81 -0.97
C HIS A 433 -26.38 77.14 -2.09
N PHE A 434 -25.15 77.63 -2.30
CA PHE A 434 -24.24 77.03 -3.27
C PHE A 434 -23.81 75.56 -2.86
N MET A 435 -23.63 75.32 -1.58
CA MET A 435 -23.36 73.98 -1.06
C MET A 435 -24.56 73.05 -1.26
N GLU A 436 -25.77 73.48 -1.00
CA GLU A 436 -26.98 72.68 -1.27
C GLU A 436 -27.12 72.37 -2.73
N MET A 437 -26.86 73.29 -3.64
CA MET A 437 -26.80 72.96 -5.10
C MET A 437 -25.80 71.88 -5.46
N VAL A 438 -24.56 71.97 -4.91
CA VAL A 438 -23.51 70.94 -5.13
C VAL A 438 -23.97 69.59 -4.67
N PHE A 439 -24.65 69.50 -3.52
CA PHE A 439 -25.11 68.20 -2.99
C PHE A 439 -26.34 67.68 -3.71
N GLN A 440 -27.27 68.52 -4.12
CA GLN A 440 -28.50 68.13 -4.82
C GLN A 440 -28.22 67.75 -6.26
N GLU A 441 -27.43 68.52 -6.99
CA GLU A 441 -27.18 68.40 -8.40
C GLU A 441 -25.95 67.49 -8.69
N LYS A 442 -25.12 67.24 -7.66
CA LYS A 442 -23.82 66.47 -7.78
C LYS A 442 -22.87 67.09 -8.81
N GLN A 443 -22.97 68.42 -9.00
CA GLN A 443 -22.15 69.18 -9.94
C GLN A 443 -21.22 70.13 -9.22
N THR A 444 -20.12 70.47 -9.89
CA THR A 444 -19.23 71.52 -9.41
C THR A 444 -19.87 72.89 -9.61
N VAL A 445 -19.91 73.69 -8.57
CA VAL A 445 -20.43 75.05 -8.62
C VAL A 445 -19.30 76.04 -8.43
N THR A 446 -19.21 77.03 -9.31
CA THR A 446 -18.23 78.12 -9.23
C THR A 446 -18.94 79.44 -8.98
N PHE A 447 -18.46 80.22 -8.01
CA PHE A 447 -18.97 81.54 -7.73
C PHE A 447 -17.84 82.47 -7.28
N THR A 448 -18.06 83.75 -7.40
CA THR A 448 -17.10 84.77 -6.98
C THR A 448 -17.67 85.58 -5.81
N HIS A 449 -16.84 85.79 -4.80
CA HIS A 449 -17.23 86.66 -3.64
C HIS A 449 -16.18 87.74 -3.36
N TYR A 450 -16.67 88.92 -3.05
CA TYR A 450 -15.81 90.06 -2.70
C TYR A 450 -15.62 90.18 -1.21
N PHE A 451 -14.39 90.08 -0.75
CA PHE A 451 -14.02 90.28 0.64
C PHE A 451 -13.60 91.77 0.87
N LYS A 452 -14.41 92.51 1.63
CA LYS A 452 -14.14 93.92 1.97
C LYS A 452 -12.82 94.07 2.75
N GLN A 453 -12.45 93.10 3.56
CA GLN A 453 -11.26 93.19 4.43
C GLN A 453 -9.95 93.14 3.60
N THR A 454 -9.90 92.42 2.57
CA THR A 454 -8.73 92.21 1.68
C THR A 454 -8.85 93.07 0.40
N ASN A 455 -9.96 93.75 0.18
CA ASN A 455 -10.29 94.47 -1.03
C ASN A 455 -10.07 93.71 -2.31
N SER A 456 -10.47 92.38 -2.28
CA SER A 456 -10.20 91.46 -3.36
C SER A 456 -11.38 90.55 -3.63
N PHE A 457 -11.50 90.14 -4.90
CA PHE A 457 -12.44 89.12 -5.34
C PHE A 457 -11.78 87.79 -5.27
N TYR A 458 -12.46 86.75 -4.72
CA TYR A 458 -12.03 85.35 -4.71
C TYR A 458 -13.03 84.52 -5.47
N GLU A 459 -12.53 83.69 -6.31
CA GLU A 459 -13.31 82.65 -7.02
C GLU A 459 -13.31 81.37 -6.21
N PHE A 460 -14.48 80.88 -5.89
CA PHE A 460 -14.69 79.62 -5.17
C PHE A 460 -15.20 78.56 -6.09
N ILE A 461 -14.56 77.36 -6.03
CA ILE A 461 -14.97 76.17 -6.76
C ILE A 461 -15.37 75.13 -5.72
N LEU A 462 -16.65 74.84 -5.63
CA LEU A 462 -17.21 73.84 -4.74
C LEU A 462 -17.40 72.53 -5.52
N CYS A 463 -16.69 71.48 -5.10
CA CYS A 463 -16.78 70.17 -5.72
C CYS A 463 -17.41 69.13 -4.76
N PRO A 464 -18.32 68.26 -5.21
CA PRO A 464 -18.89 67.26 -4.35
C PRO A 464 -17.81 66.21 -4.01
N ALA A 465 -17.67 65.89 -2.72
CA ALA A 465 -16.84 64.78 -2.27
C ALA A 465 -17.67 63.48 -2.23
N SER A 466 -17.01 62.33 -2.27
CA SER A 466 -17.64 61.04 -2.47
C SER A 466 -18.42 60.47 -1.26
N GLN A 467 -18.42 61.14 -0.10
CA GLN A 467 -19.09 60.66 1.13
C GLN A 467 -20.13 61.69 1.63
N LYS A 468 -21.33 61.18 1.92
CA LYS A 468 -22.44 61.96 2.51
C LYS A 468 -22.55 61.57 4.00
N HIS A 469 -22.42 62.57 4.92
CA HIS A 469 -22.69 62.37 6.33
C HIS A 469 -24.02 63.01 6.70
N THR A 470 -24.91 62.22 7.32
CA THR A 470 -26.17 62.72 7.89
C THR A 470 -26.04 62.69 9.39
N LEU A 471 -26.51 63.76 10.03
CA LEU A 471 -26.70 63.77 11.48
C LEU A 471 -27.99 63.04 11.82
N ASP A 472 -27.89 62.05 12.72
CA ASP A 472 -29.01 61.27 13.27
C ASP A 472 -29.83 62.15 14.27
#